data_9548e8a45858d3a76b6b308993e58e6f
#
_entry.id   9548e8a45858d3a76b6b308993e58e6f
#
_cell.length_a   1.000
_cell.length_b   1.000
_cell.length_c   1.000
_cell.angle_alpha   90.00
_cell.angle_beta   90.00
_cell.angle_gamma   90.00
#
_symmetry.space_group_name_H-M   'P 1'
#
loop_
_entity.id
_entity.type
_entity.pdbx_description
1 polymer ?
#
loop_
_entity_poly.entity_id
_entity_poly.type
_entity_poly.pdbx_seq_one_letter_code
_entity_poly.pdbx_strand_id
1 'polypeptide(L)'
;MKEQTKVKAESLAKASAKVIAIQKEQAKVRLRALGLGGVAIMLAGGLVAIGTTEAVAPTKAEALVIQVNKKEAVLKKYENAHTLTDQQLVELLSAVGFEGNDLKEAWAIAKKESNGRPLAHNGNTNTGDNSYGVFQVNMLGELGVDRREQFGLKSNSDLLNPVVNAQIAYHMSNGGENWTAWKGTSTPKVKQWMSKFPVKQ
;
A
#
# COMPACT_ATOMS: atom_id res chain seq x y z
N MET A 1 -14.08 -24.73 10.43
CA MET A 1 -13.21 -23.60 10.84
C MET A 1 -11.95 -23.48 10.00
N LYS A 2 -11.10 -24.51 9.86
CA LYS A 2 -9.85 -24.46 9.05
C LYS A 2 -10.05 -24.16 7.56
N GLU A 3 -11.13 -24.62 6.95
CA GLU A 3 -11.42 -24.44 5.51
C GLU A 3 -11.84 -23.00 5.18
N GLN A 4 -12.64 -22.37 6.04
CA GLN A 4 -13.02 -20.96 5.91
C GLN A 4 -11.81 -20.02 6.04
N THR A 5 -10.85 -20.37 6.92
CA THR A 5 -9.61 -19.59 7.08
C THR A 5 -8.73 -19.69 5.84
N LYS A 6 -8.64 -20.88 5.21
CA LYS A 6 -7.87 -21.10 3.97
C LYS A 6 -8.47 -20.33 2.79
N VAL A 7 -9.79 -20.38 2.62
CA VAL A 7 -10.50 -19.64 1.56
C VAL A 7 -10.34 -18.13 1.72
N LYS A 8 -10.36 -17.63 2.96
CA LYS A 8 -10.14 -16.20 3.25
C LYS A 8 -8.71 -15.77 2.93
N ALA A 9 -7.71 -16.59 3.28
CA ALA A 9 -6.30 -16.31 2.97
C ALA A 9 -6.03 -16.27 1.46
N GLU A 10 -6.59 -17.22 0.68
CA GLU A 10 -6.48 -17.24 -0.78
C GLU A 10 -7.15 -16.03 -1.43
N SER A 11 -8.24 -15.56 -0.85
CA SER A 11 -8.96 -14.37 -1.29
C SER A 11 -8.14 -13.10 -1.14
N LEU A 12 -7.58 -12.92 0.04
CA LEU A 12 -6.71 -11.78 0.35
C LEU A 12 -5.48 -11.77 -0.54
N ALA A 13 -4.87 -12.93 -0.76
CA ALA A 13 -3.73 -13.08 -1.66
C ALA A 13 -4.08 -12.68 -3.11
N LYS A 14 -5.27 -13.06 -3.60
CA LYS A 14 -5.73 -12.68 -4.95
C LYS A 14 -6.03 -11.19 -5.06
N ALA A 15 -6.65 -10.58 -4.05
CA ALA A 15 -6.92 -9.15 -4.01
C ALA A 15 -5.60 -8.36 -4.00
N SER A 16 -4.67 -8.73 -3.13
CA SER A 16 -3.33 -8.15 -3.06
C SER A 16 -2.59 -8.27 -4.40
N ALA A 17 -2.63 -9.45 -5.02
CA ALA A 17 -2.00 -9.69 -6.32
C ALA A 17 -2.60 -8.82 -7.43
N LYS A 18 -3.93 -8.61 -7.44
CA LYS A 18 -4.58 -7.76 -8.44
C LYS A 18 -4.18 -6.30 -8.29
N VAL A 19 -4.12 -5.78 -7.04
CA VAL A 19 -3.67 -4.41 -6.77
C VAL A 19 -2.19 -4.24 -7.11
N ILE A 20 -1.34 -5.21 -6.79
CA ILE A 20 0.08 -5.23 -7.18
C ILE A 20 0.22 -5.25 -8.71
N ALA A 21 -0.63 -6.00 -9.43
CA ALA A 21 -0.61 -6.03 -10.89
C ALA A 21 -0.96 -4.66 -11.49
N ILE A 22 -1.97 -3.97 -10.95
CA ILE A 22 -2.34 -2.61 -11.36
C ILE A 22 -1.17 -1.64 -11.12
N GLN A 23 -0.51 -1.72 -9.96
CA GLN A 23 0.66 -0.88 -9.65
C GLN A 23 1.86 -1.18 -10.56
N LYS A 24 2.11 -2.46 -10.87
CA LYS A 24 3.17 -2.88 -11.81
C LYS A 24 2.91 -2.32 -13.21
N GLU A 25 1.65 -2.30 -13.66
CA GLU A 25 1.31 -1.75 -14.98
C GLU A 25 1.46 -0.22 -15.00
N GLN A 26 1.06 0.47 -13.95
CA GLN A 26 1.30 1.93 -13.80
C GLN A 26 2.80 2.25 -13.75
N ALA A 27 3.61 1.44 -13.06
CA ALA A 27 5.06 1.59 -13.03
C ALA A 27 5.68 1.37 -14.42
N LYS A 28 5.19 0.41 -15.21
CA LYS A 28 5.63 0.22 -16.61
C LYS A 28 5.30 1.42 -17.49
N VAL A 29 4.12 2.00 -17.32
CA VAL A 29 3.72 3.21 -18.07
C VAL A 29 4.66 4.38 -17.72
N ARG A 30 4.96 4.58 -16.44
CA ARG A 30 5.94 5.59 -15.98
C ARG A 30 7.36 5.33 -16.52
N LEU A 31 7.83 4.06 -16.51
CA LEU A 31 9.13 3.67 -17.07
C LEU A 31 9.20 3.88 -18.58
N ARG A 32 8.14 3.62 -19.32
CA ARG A 32 8.06 3.90 -20.76
C ARG A 32 8.10 5.40 -21.05
N ALA A 33 7.41 6.21 -20.22
CA ALA A 33 7.45 7.68 -20.34
C ALA A 33 8.85 8.25 -20.05
N LEU A 34 9.69 7.54 -19.28
CA LEU A 34 11.08 7.91 -18.99
C LEU A 34 12.10 7.33 -20.00
N GLY A 35 11.66 6.69 -21.10
CA GLY A 35 12.54 6.14 -22.13
C GLY A 35 13.31 4.87 -21.71
N LEU A 36 12.96 4.24 -20.61
CA LEU A 36 13.61 3.03 -20.06
C LEU A 36 12.85 1.73 -20.46
N GLY A 37 12.39 1.65 -21.68
CA GLY A 37 11.74 0.45 -22.21
C GLY A 37 12.76 -0.64 -22.51
N GLY A 38 12.75 -1.72 -21.73
CA GLY A 38 13.46 -2.96 -22.11
C GLY A 38 14.34 -3.63 -21.05
N VAL A 39 14.02 -3.57 -19.74
CA VAL A 39 14.69 -4.44 -18.77
C VAL A 39 13.82 -5.67 -18.52
N ALA A 40 14.19 -6.80 -19.12
CA ALA A 40 13.65 -8.11 -18.78
C ALA A 40 14.14 -8.50 -17.37
N ILE A 41 13.21 -8.69 -16.42
CA ILE A 41 13.54 -9.20 -15.10
C ILE A 41 13.79 -10.71 -15.25
N MET A 42 15.05 -11.11 -15.36
CA MET A 42 15.44 -12.52 -15.25
C MET A 42 15.61 -12.86 -13.77
N LEU A 43 14.73 -13.71 -13.25
CA LEU A 43 14.93 -14.42 -12.00
C LEU A 43 15.95 -15.53 -12.25
N ALA A 44 17.24 -15.24 -12.07
CA ALA A 44 18.28 -16.25 -12.11
C ALA A 44 18.68 -16.62 -10.69
N GLY A 45 18.26 -17.81 -10.23
CA GLY A 45 18.93 -18.51 -9.13
C GLY A 45 20.32 -18.95 -9.62
N GLY A 46 21.36 -18.34 -9.08
CA GLY A 46 22.75 -18.64 -9.42
C GLY A 46 23.61 -18.85 -8.17
N LEU A 47 24.26 -19.98 -8.15
CA LEU A 47 25.21 -20.49 -7.15
C LEU A 47 26.35 -19.49 -6.88
N VAL A 48 26.62 -19.20 -5.62
CA VAL A 48 27.74 -18.32 -5.21
C VAL A 48 29.03 -19.14 -5.14
N ALA A 49 30.00 -18.80 -5.96
CA ALA A 49 31.39 -19.20 -5.78
C ALA A 49 32.05 -18.30 -4.73
N ILE A 50 32.61 -18.89 -3.68
CA ILE A 50 33.33 -18.18 -2.62
C ILE A 50 34.74 -17.87 -3.14
N GLY A 51 34.92 -16.65 -3.64
CA GLY A 51 36.23 -16.04 -3.89
C GLY A 51 36.23 -14.70 -3.15
N THR A 52 37.35 -14.35 -2.52
CA THR A 52 37.59 -13.03 -1.91
C THR A 52 37.58 -11.95 -2.99
N THR A 53 36.39 -11.41 -3.28
CA THR A 53 36.24 -10.31 -4.23
C THR A 53 35.95 -9.03 -3.47
N GLU A 54 36.66 -7.96 -3.76
CA GLU A 54 36.27 -6.60 -3.41
C GLU A 54 34.78 -6.43 -3.74
N ALA A 55 34.01 -5.86 -2.80
CA ALA A 55 32.59 -5.67 -2.96
C ALA A 55 32.31 -4.71 -4.13
N VAL A 56 32.07 -5.27 -5.30
CA VAL A 56 31.64 -4.50 -6.48
C VAL A 56 30.26 -3.93 -6.17
N ALA A 57 30.12 -2.61 -6.28
CA ALA A 57 28.82 -1.95 -6.10
C ALA A 57 27.79 -2.56 -7.08
N PRO A 58 26.56 -2.82 -6.63
CA PRO A 58 25.54 -3.43 -7.47
C PRO A 58 25.25 -2.54 -8.68
N THR A 59 25.05 -3.17 -9.81
CA THR A 59 24.57 -2.48 -11.02
C THR A 59 23.21 -1.83 -10.77
N LYS A 60 22.84 -0.85 -11.59
CA LYS A 60 21.53 -0.17 -11.49
C LYS A 60 20.35 -1.16 -11.54
N ALA A 61 20.47 -2.22 -12.33
CA ALA A 61 19.46 -3.29 -12.42
C ALA A 61 19.38 -4.11 -11.14
N GLU A 62 20.51 -4.53 -10.58
CA GLU A 62 20.58 -5.26 -9.31
C GLU A 62 20.07 -4.42 -8.14
N ALA A 63 20.44 -3.14 -8.09
CA ALA A 63 19.92 -2.22 -7.08
C ALA A 63 18.38 -2.09 -7.15
N LEU A 64 17.82 -2.04 -8.36
CA LEU A 64 16.36 -2.00 -8.54
C LEU A 64 15.67 -3.30 -8.06
N VAL A 65 16.24 -4.46 -8.39
CA VAL A 65 15.72 -5.77 -7.93
C VAL A 65 15.77 -5.86 -6.41
N ILE A 66 16.86 -5.42 -5.78
CA ILE A 66 16.99 -5.38 -4.31
C ILE A 66 15.92 -4.49 -3.70
N GLN A 67 15.65 -3.31 -4.28
CA GLN A 67 14.60 -2.42 -3.79
C GLN A 67 13.19 -3.03 -3.92
N VAL A 68 12.89 -3.68 -5.04
CA VAL A 68 11.60 -4.36 -5.25
C VAL A 68 11.41 -5.46 -4.21
N ASN A 69 12.40 -6.34 -4.03
CA ASN A 69 12.34 -7.43 -3.06
C ASN A 69 12.18 -6.91 -1.63
N LYS A 70 12.85 -5.81 -1.29
CA LYS A 70 12.72 -5.16 0.02
C LYS A 70 11.30 -4.61 0.24
N LYS A 71 10.71 -3.95 -0.75
CA LYS A 71 9.32 -3.47 -0.69
C LYS A 71 8.34 -4.65 -0.52
N GLU A 72 8.49 -5.72 -1.29
CA GLU A 72 7.65 -6.92 -1.18
C GLU A 72 7.75 -7.59 0.20
N ALA A 73 8.95 -7.68 0.77
CA ALA A 73 9.15 -8.22 2.12
C ALA A 73 8.43 -7.38 3.19
N VAL A 74 8.46 -6.05 3.07
CA VAL A 74 7.74 -5.15 3.99
C VAL A 74 6.23 -5.31 3.83
N LEU A 75 5.69 -5.39 2.61
CA LEU A 75 4.26 -5.62 2.40
C LEU A 75 3.83 -6.94 3.02
N LYS A 76 4.57 -8.02 2.81
CA LYS A 76 4.29 -9.32 3.42
C LYS A 76 4.33 -9.29 4.95
N LYS A 77 5.27 -8.53 5.55
CA LYS A 77 5.38 -8.33 7.00
C LYS A 77 4.09 -7.78 7.62
N TYR A 78 3.41 -6.87 6.91
CA TYR A 78 2.23 -6.17 7.42
C TYR A 78 0.88 -6.73 6.92
N GLU A 79 0.87 -7.74 6.06
CA GLU A 79 -0.33 -8.29 5.42
C GLU A 79 -1.43 -8.69 6.42
N ASN A 80 -1.05 -9.12 7.63
CA ASN A 80 -1.98 -9.53 8.68
C ASN A 80 -1.81 -8.70 9.97
N ALA A 81 -1.26 -7.50 9.89
CA ALA A 81 -1.06 -6.67 11.07
C ALA A 81 -2.40 -6.12 11.59
N HIS A 82 -2.70 -6.39 12.85
CA HIS A 82 -3.88 -5.85 13.54
C HIS A 82 -3.63 -4.48 14.14
N THR A 83 -2.38 -4.15 14.41
CA THR A 83 -1.93 -2.85 14.93
C THR A 83 -0.68 -2.41 14.18
N LEU A 84 -0.50 -1.09 14.08
CA LEU A 84 0.70 -0.47 13.51
C LEU A 84 1.14 0.66 14.43
N THR A 85 2.42 0.70 14.77
CA THR A 85 3.03 1.91 15.33
C THR A 85 3.15 2.98 14.24
N ASP A 86 3.39 4.23 14.63
CA ASP A 86 3.57 5.32 13.67
C ASP A 86 4.71 5.04 12.68
N GLN A 87 5.82 4.46 13.17
CA GLN A 87 6.96 4.09 12.34
C GLN A 87 6.65 2.93 11.39
N GLN A 88 5.89 1.93 11.85
CA GLN A 88 5.45 0.82 11.01
C GLN A 88 4.47 1.27 9.92
N LEU A 89 3.60 2.25 10.23
CA LEU A 89 2.74 2.86 9.23
C LEU A 89 3.57 3.59 8.16
N VAL A 90 4.60 4.36 8.54
CA VAL A 90 5.52 4.98 7.57
C VAL A 90 6.21 3.94 6.71
N GLU A 91 6.72 2.86 7.32
CA GLU A 91 7.38 1.76 6.59
C GLU A 91 6.42 1.11 5.56
N LEU A 92 5.18 0.83 5.96
CA LEU A 92 4.14 0.29 5.07
C LEU A 92 3.84 1.24 3.91
N LEU A 93 3.57 2.52 4.20
CA LEU A 93 3.22 3.51 3.18
C LEU A 93 4.35 3.74 2.18
N SER A 94 5.60 3.77 2.67
CA SER A 94 6.79 3.86 1.80
C SER A 94 6.93 2.62 0.90
N ALA A 95 6.67 1.41 1.44
CA ALA A 95 6.71 0.17 0.65
C ALA A 95 5.61 0.14 -0.41
N VAL A 96 4.43 0.70 -0.12
CA VAL A 96 3.32 0.85 -1.08
C VAL A 96 3.71 1.79 -2.24
N GLY A 97 4.54 2.81 -1.99
CA GLY A 97 5.04 3.69 -3.02
C GLY A 97 4.89 5.19 -2.74
N PHE A 98 4.36 5.58 -1.59
CA PHE A 98 4.36 6.99 -1.20
C PHE A 98 5.79 7.45 -0.86
N GLU A 99 6.18 8.62 -1.32
CA GLU A 99 7.53 9.16 -1.14
C GLU A 99 7.50 10.66 -0.77
N GLY A 100 8.56 11.16 -0.15
CA GLY A 100 8.72 12.58 0.14
C GLY A 100 7.54 13.21 0.89
N ASN A 101 6.97 14.28 0.34
CA ASN A 101 5.85 14.98 0.95
C ASN A 101 4.55 14.17 0.87
N ASP A 102 4.35 13.37 -0.21
CA ASP A 102 3.16 12.53 -0.39
C ASP A 102 3.09 11.43 0.68
N LEU A 103 4.25 10.90 1.10
CA LEU A 103 4.34 9.97 2.23
C LEU A 103 3.89 10.63 3.54
N LYS A 104 4.33 11.86 3.77
CA LYS A 104 3.96 12.63 4.96
C LYS A 104 2.47 12.95 4.99
N GLU A 105 1.89 13.32 3.84
CA GLU A 105 0.46 13.57 3.71
C GLU A 105 -0.36 12.28 3.87
N ALA A 106 0.02 11.19 3.21
CA ALA A 106 -0.64 9.90 3.34
C ALA A 106 -0.67 9.42 4.79
N TRP A 107 0.46 9.54 5.50
CA TRP A 107 0.54 9.24 6.93
C TRP A 107 -0.42 10.11 7.75
N ALA A 108 -0.43 11.41 7.51
CA ALA A 108 -1.29 12.35 8.22
C ALA A 108 -2.79 12.09 7.97
N ILE A 109 -3.16 11.70 6.75
CA ILE A 109 -4.53 11.32 6.41
C ILE A 109 -4.90 10.01 7.12
N ALA A 110 -4.06 8.98 7.07
CA ALA A 110 -4.28 7.74 7.80
C ALA A 110 -4.47 7.98 9.31
N LYS A 111 -3.68 8.89 9.89
CA LYS A 111 -3.83 9.32 11.30
C LYS A 111 -5.13 10.07 11.55
N LYS A 112 -5.55 10.93 10.64
CA LYS A 112 -6.84 11.65 10.72
C LYS A 112 -8.02 10.67 10.62
N GLU A 113 -7.98 9.70 9.71
CA GLU A 113 -9.10 8.83 9.39
C GLU A 113 -9.32 7.72 10.44
N SER A 114 -8.26 7.06 10.85
CA SER A 114 -8.35 5.91 11.75
C SER A 114 -7.39 5.92 12.93
N ASN A 115 -6.56 6.95 13.08
CA ASN A 115 -5.35 6.94 13.90
C ASN A 115 -4.35 5.84 13.49
N GLY A 116 -4.34 5.47 12.21
CA GLY A 116 -3.47 4.43 11.65
C GLY A 116 -3.88 3.00 12.02
N ARG A 117 -5.13 2.78 12.45
CA ARG A 117 -5.62 1.46 12.90
C ARG A 117 -6.09 0.59 11.73
N PRO A 118 -5.47 -0.59 11.50
CA PRO A 118 -5.88 -1.50 10.42
C PRO A 118 -7.32 -2.01 10.55
N LEU A 119 -7.75 -2.31 11.77
CA LEU A 119 -9.07 -2.89 12.03
C LEU A 119 -10.17 -1.84 12.30
N ALA A 120 -9.92 -0.56 11.97
CA ALA A 120 -10.94 0.47 12.11
C ALA A 120 -12.11 0.21 11.16
N HIS A 121 -13.33 0.29 11.69
CA HIS A 121 -14.56 0.22 10.92
C HIS A 121 -15.55 1.26 11.45
N ASN A 122 -16.07 2.09 10.54
CA ASN A 122 -17.18 2.99 10.81
C ASN A 122 -18.37 2.53 9.98
N GLY A 123 -19.36 1.90 10.64
CA GLY A 123 -20.56 1.35 10.02
C GLY A 123 -21.79 2.24 10.20
N ASN A 124 -21.62 3.55 10.39
CA ASN A 124 -22.76 4.46 10.56
C ASN A 124 -23.41 4.84 9.22
N THR A 125 -24.22 3.92 8.72
CA THR A 125 -24.93 4.10 7.44
C THR A 125 -25.90 5.28 7.44
N ASN A 126 -26.39 5.72 8.62
CA ASN A 126 -27.26 6.90 8.72
C ASN A 126 -26.53 8.20 8.35
N THR A 127 -25.22 8.25 8.48
CA THR A 127 -24.39 9.40 8.07
C THR A 127 -23.72 9.21 6.71
N GLY A 128 -24.12 8.17 5.97
CA GLY A 128 -23.53 7.85 4.66
C GLY A 128 -22.17 7.18 4.75
N ASP A 129 -21.90 6.47 5.85
CA ASP A 129 -20.57 5.90 6.10
C ASP A 129 -20.64 4.38 6.31
N ASN A 130 -19.75 3.67 5.62
CA ASN A 130 -19.44 2.27 5.83
C ASN A 130 -17.95 2.06 5.46
N SER A 131 -17.07 2.59 6.29
CA SER A 131 -15.66 2.81 5.99
C SER A 131 -14.76 1.84 6.75
N TYR A 132 -13.71 1.36 6.07
CA TYR A 132 -12.85 0.28 6.56
C TYR A 132 -11.37 0.65 6.52
N GLY A 133 -10.65 0.20 7.55
CA GLY A 133 -9.20 0.12 7.60
C GLY A 133 -8.50 1.45 7.85
N VAL A 134 -7.20 1.44 7.56
CA VAL A 134 -6.27 2.54 7.85
C VAL A 134 -6.73 3.88 7.27
N PHE A 135 -7.18 3.87 6.03
CA PHE A 135 -7.64 5.06 5.29
C PHE A 135 -9.14 5.26 5.31
N GLN A 136 -9.90 4.44 6.03
CA GLN A 136 -11.37 4.51 6.08
C GLN A 136 -11.98 4.60 4.67
N VAL A 137 -11.66 3.61 3.84
CA VAL A 137 -12.22 3.51 2.49
C VAL A 137 -13.71 3.22 2.58
N ASN A 138 -14.56 4.15 2.13
CA ASN A 138 -16.01 4.01 2.22
C ASN A 138 -16.53 2.97 1.21
N MET A 139 -17.37 2.06 1.68
CA MET A 139 -17.93 0.94 0.92
C MET A 139 -19.47 0.93 0.97
N LEU A 140 -20.10 2.10 1.14
CA LEU A 140 -21.55 2.20 1.22
C LEU A 140 -22.20 2.06 -0.15
N GLY A 141 -23.25 1.25 -0.25
CA GLY A 141 -24.10 1.12 -1.45
C GLY A 141 -23.32 0.76 -2.71
N GLU A 142 -23.71 1.33 -3.83
CA GLU A 142 -23.10 1.11 -5.16
C GLU A 142 -21.60 1.40 -5.18
N LEU A 143 -21.16 2.44 -4.45
CA LEU A 143 -19.75 2.76 -4.33
C LEU A 143 -18.91 1.58 -3.82
N GLY A 144 -19.46 0.78 -2.90
CA GLY A 144 -18.82 -0.43 -2.40
C GLY A 144 -18.82 -1.56 -3.43
N VAL A 145 -19.88 -1.67 -4.25
CA VAL A 145 -19.96 -2.64 -5.35
C VAL A 145 -18.87 -2.35 -6.35
N ASP A 146 -18.81 -1.13 -6.86
CA ASP A 146 -17.83 -0.69 -7.87
C ASP A 146 -16.38 -0.88 -7.38
N ARG A 147 -16.10 -0.54 -6.13
CA ARG A 147 -14.76 -0.70 -5.54
C ARG A 147 -14.37 -2.17 -5.38
N ARG A 148 -15.31 -3.05 -4.98
CA ARG A 148 -15.01 -4.48 -4.92
C ARG A 148 -14.66 -5.02 -6.30
N GLU A 149 -15.41 -4.65 -7.32
CA GLU A 149 -15.13 -5.06 -8.70
C GLU A 149 -13.79 -4.51 -9.19
N GLN A 150 -13.58 -3.21 -9.05
CA GLN A 150 -12.36 -2.53 -9.49
C GLN A 150 -11.10 -3.14 -8.88
N PHE A 151 -11.11 -3.40 -7.57
CA PHE A 151 -9.94 -3.88 -6.83
C PHE A 151 -9.93 -5.39 -6.61
N GLY A 152 -10.93 -6.12 -7.08
CA GLY A 152 -11.02 -7.58 -6.93
C GLY A 152 -11.19 -8.02 -5.48
N LEU A 153 -11.88 -7.21 -4.67
CA LEU A 153 -12.19 -7.55 -3.29
C LEU A 153 -13.37 -8.53 -3.26
N LYS A 154 -13.30 -9.54 -2.40
CA LYS A 154 -14.42 -10.47 -2.19
C LYS A 154 -15.42 -9.93 -1.19
N SER A 155 -14.97 -9.14 -0.25
CA SER A 155 -15.79 -8.52 0.77
C SER A 155 -15.18 -7.19 1.22
N ASN A 156 -16.02 -6.36 1.86
CA ASN A 156 -15.55 -5.11 2.44
C ASN A 156 -14.48 -5.34 3.53
N SER A 157 -14.52 -6.49 4.23
CA SER A 157 -13.55 -6.83 5.28
C SER A 157 -12.12 -7.07 4.75
N ASP A 158 -11.94 -7.25 3.43
CA ASP A 158 -10.61 -7.34 2.83
C ASP A 158 -9.82 -6.03 3.03
N LEU A 159 -10.52 -4.91 3.20
CA LEU A 159 -9.94 -3.60 3.52
C LEU A 159 -9.41 -3.49 4.96
N LEU A 160 -9.64 -4.48 5.83
CA LEU A 160 -9.03 -4.55 7.15
C LEU A 160 -7.57 -5.08 7.09
N ASN A 161 -7.16 -5.60 5.92
CA ASN A 161 -5.75 -5.83 5.63
C ASN A 161 -5.07 -4.49 5.33
N PRO A 162 -4.12 -4.02 6.15
CA PRO A 162 -3.53 -2.69 5.99
C PRO A 162 -2.76 -2.52 4.68
N VAL A 163 -2.21 -3.59 4.13
CA VAL A 163 -1.52 -3.55 2.83
C VAL A 163 -2.52 -3.27 1.70
N VAL A 164 -3.61 -4.04 1.65
CA VAL A 164 -4.68 -3.85 0.65
C VAL A 164 -5.28 -2.45 0.76
N ASN A 165 -5.55 -2.02 1.99
CA ASN A 165 -6.12 -0.70 2.26
C ASN A 165 -5.20 0.44 1.80
N ALA A 166 -3.92 0.37 2.13
CA ALA A 166 -2.93 1.38 1.74
C ALA A 166 -2.68 1.38 0.22
N GLN A 167 -2.65 0.21 -0.44
CA GLN A 167 -2.52 0.11 -1.90
C GLN A 167 -3.71 0.72 -2.63
N ILE A 168 -4.93 0.49 -2.13
CA ILE A 168 -6.14 1.10 -2.69
C ILE A 168 -6.11 2.62 -2.49
N ALA A 169 -5.71 3.09 -1.31
CA ALA A 169 -5.55 4.52 -1.06
C ALA A 169 -4.50 5.16 -1.99
N TYR A 170 -3.37 4.50 -2.22
CA TYR A 170 -2.36 4.93 -3.18
C TYR A 170 -2.93 5.07 -4.60
N HIS A 171 -3.69 4.07 -5.05
CA HIS A 171 -4.34 4.12 -6.36
C HIS A 171 -5.38 5.25 -6.44
N MET A 172 -6.28 5.35 -5.45
CA MET A 172 -7.36 6.35 -5.44
C MET A 172 -6.84 7.78 -5.31
N SER A 173 -5.69 7.97 -4.67
CA SER A 173 -5.04 9.28 -4.53
C SER A 173 -4.08 9.61 -5.68
N ASN A 174 -4.00 8.80 -6.73
CA ASN A 174 -3.00 8.95 -7.79
C ASN A 174 -1.57 9.10 -7.22
N GLY A 175 -1.20 8.21 -6.32
CA GLY A 175 0.14 8.22 -5.71
C GLY A 175 0.35 9.27 -4.61
N GLY A 176 -0.70 9.95 -4.17
CA GLY A 176 -0.66 11.02 -3.17
C GLY A 176 -0.96 12.41 -3.73
N GLU A 177 -1.10 12.56 -5.06
CA GLU A 177 -1.34 13.85 -5.71
C GLU A 177 -2.78 14.36 -5.54
N ASN A 178 -3.74 13.45 -5.29
CA ASN A 178 -5.17 13.79 -5.23
C ASN A 178 -5.89 13.11 -4.06
N TRP A 179 -6.25 13.89 -3.05
CA TRP A 179 -6.94 13.43 -1.86
C TRP A 179 -8.42 13.85 -1.79
N THR A 180 -9.04 14.20 -2.90
CA THR A 180 -10.46 14.65 -2.95
C THR A 180 -11.43 13.61 -2.40
N ALA A 181 -11.14 12.30 -2.58
CA ALA A 181 -11.92 11.20 -2.01
C ALA A 181 -11.97 11.23 -0.47
N TRP A 182 -11.02 11.91 0.19
CA TRP A 182 -10.93 12.11 1.64
C TRP A 182 -11.20 13.56 2.05
N LYS A 183 -11.91 14.33 1.20
CA LYS A 183 -12.24 15.75 1.41
C LYS A 183 -11.01 16.66 1.55
N GLY A 184 -9.92 16.24 0.91
CA GLY A 184 -8.69 17.04 0.79
C GLY A 184 -7.76 17.01 2.00
N THR A 185 -6.57 17.53 1.78
CA THR A 185 -5.46 17.56 2.73
C THR A 185 -5.35 18.87 3.51
N SER A 186 -6.03 19.92 3.07
CA SER A 186 -5.89 21.28 3.63
C SER A 186 -6.54 21.50 5.00
N THR A 187 -7.15 20.46 5.59
CA THR A 187 -7.81 20.57 6.88
C THR A 187 -6.80 20.85 7.99
N PRO A 188 -7.15 21.68 9.00
CA PRO A 188 -6.27 21.93 10.14
C PRO A 188 -5.78 20.66 10.84
N LYS A 189 -6.61 19.63 10.87
CA LYS A 189 -6.29 18.33 11.48
C LYS A 189 -5.20 17.57 10.71
N VAL A 190 -5.22 17.59 9.37
CA VAL A 190 -4.15 16.99 8.56
C VAL A 190 -2.85 17.74 8.77
N LYS A 191 -2.85 19.07 8.75
CA LYS A 191 -1.66 19.90 9.03
C LYS A 191 -1.09 19.61 10.40
N GLN A 192 -1.94 19.45 11.42
CA GLN A 192 -1.51 19.07 12.77
C GLN A 192 -0.82 17.69 12.79
N TRP A 193 -1.34 16.70 12.05
CA TRP A 193 -0.68 15.41 11.96
C TRP A 193 0.63 15.48 11.18
N MET A 194 0.67 16.20 10.07
CA MET A 194 1.92 16.41 9.32
C MET A 194 3.06 16.96 10.18
N SER A 195 2.75 17.85 11.12
CA SER A 195 3.77 18.37 12.06
C SER A 195 4.31 17.34 13.05
N LYS A 196 3.60 16.21 13.21
CA LYS A 196 3.97 15.08 14.08
C LYS A 196 4.52 13.88 13.32
N PHE A 197 4.78 14.04 12.01
CA PHE A 197 5.32 12.95 11.20
C PHE A 197 6.62 12.41 11.80
N PRO A 198 6.72 11.07 12.02
CA PRO A 198 7.90 10.51 12.64
C PRO A 198 9.10 10.60 11.71
N VAL A 199 10.10 11.39 12.11
CA VAL A 199 11.40 11.43 11.43
C VAL A 199 12.20 10.20 11.85
N LYS A 200 12.87 9.54 10.91
CA LYS A 200 13.83 8.48 11.27
C LYS A 200 14.87 9.07 12.22
N GLN A 201 14.93 8.52 13.42
CA GLN A 201 16.08 8.69 14.30
C GLN A 201 17.26 7.88 13.78
#